data_788eb14f2ae198302e77c54e5a8f5f8f
#
_entry.id   788eb14f2ae198302e77c54e5a8f5f8f
#
_cell.length_a   1.000
_cell.length_b   1.000
_cell.length_c   1.000
_cell.angle_alpha   90.00
_cell.angle_beta   90.00
_cell.angle_gamma   90.00
#
_symmetry.space_group_name_H-M   'P 1'
#
loop_
_entity.id
_entity.type
_entity.pdbx_description
1 polymer ?
#
loop_
_entity_poly.entity_id
_entity_poly.type
_entity_poly.pdbx_seq_one_letter_code
_entity_poly.pdbx_strand_id
1 'polypeptide(L)'
;MTLVKPSNKPSNPNFSSGPCAKRPGWNIDVLKNAPTGRSHRSKECKAKLNEVIVKSKKILGLPENYLLGIMTGSNTGALEAAMWSLLGSRGVDVLAWENFGKDWVIDVLDQLKIKDVNSYVTDYGILPDLKKVNFKNDVIFTWNGTTAGVRIPNGNWIPENREGLTICDATSGIFAMDIDYSKLDVIT
;
A
#
# COMPACT_ATOMS: atom_id res chain seq x y z
N MET A 1 -20.03 -24.93 1.94
CA MET A 1 -20.60 -24.23 3.11
C MET A 1 -21.74 -23.36 2.63
N THR A 2 -22.96 -23.58 3.11
CA THR A 2 -24.07 -22.70 2.76
C THR A 2 -24.00 -21.45 3.64
N LEU A 3 -23.78 -20.30 3.04
CA LEU A 3 -23.77 -19.04 3.77
C LEU A 3 -25.17 -18.70 4.27
N VAL A 4 -25.34 -18.58 5.57
CA VAL A 4 -26.60 -18.16 6.19
C VAL A 4 -26.60 -16.66 6.32
N LYS A 5 -27.65 -16.03 5.80
CA LYS A 5 -27.81 -14.57 5.92
C LYS A 5 -27.94 -14.18 7.40
N PRO A 6 -27.18 -13.20 7.90
CA PRO A 6 -27.31 -12.72 9.27
C PRO A 6 -28.74 -12.22 9.57
N SER A 7 -29.25 -12.55 10.74
CA SER A 7 -30.57 -12.06 11.21
C SER A 7 -30.53 -10.59 11.63
N ASN A 8 -29.40 -10.16 12.18
CA ASN A 8 -29.21 -8.79 12.63
C ASN A 8 -28.64 -7.92 11.52
N LYS A 9 -29.23 -6.76 11.31
CA LYS A 9 -28.71 -5.73 10.40
C LYS A 9 -27.85 -4.73 11.20
N PRO A 10 -26.75 -4.20 10.65
CA PRO A 10 -26.01 -3.13 11.28
C PRO A 10 -26.88 -1.87 11.37
N SER A 11 -26.69 -1.08 12.42
CA SER A 11 -27.38 0.22 12.60
C SER A 11 -27.01 1.22 11.50
N ASN A 12 -25.81 1.11 10.95
CA ASN A 12 -25.35 1.86 9.79
C ASN A 12 -24.80 0.88 8.74
N PRO A 13 -25.52 0.69 7.61
CA PRO A 13 -25.11 -0.23 6.56
C PRO A 13 -24.15 0.39 5.53
N ASN A 14 -23.69 1.61 5.73
CA ASN A 14 -22.80 2.30 4.80
C ASN A 14 -21.37 1.85 5.01
N PHE A 15 -20.91 0.90 4.22
CA PHE A 15 -19.55 0.32 4.25
C PHE A 15 -18.68 0.79 3.08
N SER A 16 -19.02 1.90 2.43
CA SER A 16 -18.21 2.35 1.31
C SER A 16 -16.88 2.95 1.77
N SER A 17 -15.81 2.60 1.05
CA SER A 17 -14.54 3.30 1.11
C SER A 17 -14.62 4.53 0.21
N GLY A 18 -15.00 5.59 0.64
CA GLY A 18 -15.11 6.85 -0.11
C GLY A 18 -14.95 8.00 0.85
N PRO A 19 -15.47 9.16 0.54
CA PRO A 19 -15.47 10.27 1.47
C PRO A 19 -16.10 9.84 2.80
N CYS A 20 -15.28 9.72 3.83
CA CYS A 20 -15.73 9.38 5.17
C CYS A 20 -16.38 10.60 5.83
N ALA A 21 -17.29 10.35 6.76
CA ALA A 21 -17.77 11.40 7.66
C ALA A 21 -16.58 12.05 8.38
N LYS A 22 -16.63 13.34 8.56
CA LYS A 22 -15.60 14.05 9.34
C LYS A 22 -15.60 13.56 10.78
N ARG A 23 -14.43 13.61 11.43
CA ARG A 23 -14.31 13.27 12.85
C ARG A 23 -15.33 14.03 13.71
N PRO A 24 -15.78 13.49 14.83
CA PRO A 24 -16.63 14.21 15.76
C PRO A 24 -16.02 15.58 16.14
N GLY A 25 -16.85 16.62 16.17
CA GLY A 25 -16.40 17.99 16.49
C GLY A 25 -15.66 18.70 15.34
N TRP A 26 -15.54 18.11 14.14
CA TRP A 26 -14.98 18.81 13.00
C TRP A 26 -15.92 19.96 12.55
N ASN A 27 -15.33 21.10 12.27
CA ASN A 27 -16.00 22.28 11.73
C ASN A 27 -15.13 22.86 10.63
N ILE A 28 -15.75 23.48 9.61
CA ILE A 28 -15.05 24.11 8.48
C ILE A 28 -14.07 25.21 8.93
N ASP A 29 -14.30 25.76 10.10
CA ASP A 29 -13.44 26.81 10.69
C ASP A 29 -11.99 26.39 10.88
N VAL A 30 -11.71 25.07 10.94
CA VAL A 30 -10.32 24.56 10.97
C VAL A 30 -9.52 24.98 9.74
N LEU A 31 -10.19 25.35 8.65
CA LEU A 31 -9.58 25.80 7.40
C LEU A 31 -9.38 27.31 7.32
N LYS A 32 -9.88 28.11 8.29
CA LYS A 32 -9.77 29.58 8.25
C LYS A 32 -8.31 30.06 8.17
N ASN A 33 -7.40 29.35 8.80
CA ASN A 33 -5.98 29.66 8.84
C ASN A 33 -5.16 28.82 7.85
N ALA A 34 -5.79 28.20 6.87
CA ALA A 34 -5.06 27.46 5.84
C ALA A 34 -4.21 28.43 5.01
N PRO A 35 -2.96 28.11 4.67
CA PRO A 35 -2.07 29.01 3.92
C PRO A 35 -2.45 29.02 2.43
N THR A 36 -3.67 29.46 2.12
CA THR A 36 -4.19 29.61 0.75
C THR A 36 -3.51 30.76 0.02
N GLY A 37 -3.42 30.66 -1.32
CA GLY A 37 -2.79 31.70 -2.14
C GLY A 37 -1.26 31.78 -1.98
N ARG A 38 -0.62 30.84 -1.31
CA ARG A 38 0.82 30.75 -1.12
C ARG A 38 1.45 29.71 -2.02
N SER A 39 2.71 29.93 -2.40
CA SER A 39 3.49 28.89 -3.07
C SER A 39 3.77 27.73 -2.10
N HIS A 40 3.62 26.48 -2.57
CA HIS A 40 4.06 25.28 -1.83
C HIS A 40 5.56 25.35 -1.46
N ARG A 41 6.36 26.19 -2.13
CA ARG A 41 7.78 26.42 -1.86
C ARG A 41 8.04 27.45 -0.77
N SER A 42 7.03 28.15 -0.29
CA SER A 42 7.18 29.10 0.82
C SER A 42 7.65 28.36 2.08
N LYS A 43 8.31 29.08 2.98
CA LYS A 43 8.79 28.52 4.26
C LYS A 43 7.64 27.89 5.06
N GLU A 44 6.49 28.56 5.10
CA GLU A 44 5.30 28.09 5.80
C GLU A 44 4.77 26.78 5.19
N CYS A 45 4.60 26.71 3.87
CA CYS A 45 4.08 25.51 3.22
C CYS A 45 5.05 24.33 3.31
N LYS A 46 6.36 24.59 3.19
CA LYS A 46 7.38 23.55 3.42
C LYS A 46 7.32 23.01 4.85
N ALA A 47 7.13 23.89 5.85
CA ALA A 47 6.96 23.45 7.24
C ALA A 47 5.72 22.57 7.42
N LYS A 48 4.59 22.92 6.78
CA LYS A 48 3.37 22.11 6.79
C LYS A 48 3.56 20.74 6.13
N LEU A 49 4.23 20.66 4.98
CA LEU A 49 4.55 19.41 4.33
C LEU A 49 5.45 18.54 5.20
N ASN A 50 6.48 19.14 5.81
CA ASN A 50 7.34 18.41 6.76
C ASN A 50 6.57 17.92 7.99
N GLU A 51 5.63 18.72 8.50
CA GLU A 51 4.75 18.31 9.60
C GLU A 51 3.94 17.07 9.25
N VAL A 52 3.42 16.95 8.02
CA VAL A 52 2.71 15.76 7.53
C VAL A 52 3.64 14.56 7.55
N ILE A 53 4.86 14.67 7.02
CA ILE A 53 5.86 13.58 7.01
C ILE A 53 6.16 13.11 8.43
N VAL A 54 6.50 14.02 9.33
CA VAL A 54 6.86 13.70 10.72
C VAL A 54 5.70 13.03 11.45
N LYS A 55 4.48 13.57 11.31
CA LYS A 55 3.29 13.00 11.94
C LYS A 55 2.95 11.62 11.39
N SER A 56 3.04 11.43 10.09
CA SER A 56 2.78 10.14 9.45
C SER A 56 3.78 9.08 9.93
N LYS A 57 5.08 9.39 9.95
CA LYS A 57 6.10 8.49 10.50
C LYS A 57 5.78 8.09 11.95
N LYS A 58 5.40 9.06 12.78
CA LYS A 58 5.05 8.81 14.17
C LYS A 58 3.80 7.95 14.34
N ILE A 59 2.74 8.24 13.59
CA ILE A 59 1.46 7.51 13.66
C ILE A 59 1.64 6.06 13.20
N LEU A 60 2.40 5.86 12.13
CA LEU A 60 2.69 4.55 11.58
C LEU A 60 3.74 3.77 12.40
N GLY A 61 4.45 4.43 13.31
CA GLY A 61 5.53 3.79 14.07
C GLY A 61 6.70 3.34 13.18
N LEU A 62 6.97 4.06 12.08
CA LEU A 62 8.04 3.68 11.16
C LEU A 62 9.41 3.74 11.84
N PRO A 63 10.32 2.78 11.57
CA PRO A 63 11.69 2.85 12.03
C PRO A 63 12.39 4.15 11.59
N GLU A 64 13.36 4.62 12.37
CA GLU A 64 14.02 5.91 12.11
C GLU A 64 14.74 5.96 10.76
N ASN A 65 15.30 4.83 10.33
CA ASN A 65 16.01 4.69 9.06
C ASN A 65 15.11 4.68 7.83
N TYR A 66 13.78 4.61 8.00
CA TYR A 66 12.85 4.68 6.88
C TYR A 66 12.68 6.13 6.42
N LEU A 67 12.69 6.32 5.12
CA LEU A 67 12.34 7.60 4.49
C LEU A 67 10.84 7.57 4.16
N LEU A 68 10.15 8.69 4.38
CA LEU A 68 8.77 8.88 3.97
C LEU A 68 8.72 10.04 2.97
N GLY A 69 8.15 9.78 1.80
CA GLY A 69 7.94 10.76 0.75
C GLY A 69 6.45 10.95 0.45
N ILE A 70 6.09 12.14 0.02
CA ILE A 70 4.76 12.44 -0.51
C ILE A 70 4.87 12.44 -2.03
N MET A 71 4.15 11.49 -2.67
CA MET A 71 4.11 11.35 -4.12
C MET A 71 2.81 11.92 -4.68
N THR A 72 2.88 12.43 -5.90
CA THR A 72 1.70 12.83 -6.67
C THR A 72 1.16 11.64 -7.47
N GLY A 73 -0.12 11.66 -7.83
CA GLY A 73 -0.71 10.67 -8.72
C GLY A 73 -1.30 9.45 -8.01
N SER A 74 -1.79 9.61 -6.80
CA SER A 74 -2.37 8.54 -5.97
C SER A 74 -1.35 7.43 -5.63
N ASN A 75 -1.83 6.31 -5.08
CA ASN A 75 -1.01 5.12 -4.84
C ASN A 75 -0.39 4.57 -6.13
N THR A 76 -1.12 4.59 -7.24
CA THR A 76 -0.61 4.16 -8.55
C THR A 76 0.69 4.87 -8.88
N GLY A 77 0.71 6.22 -8.81
CA GLY A 77 1.93 6.98 -9.06
C GLY A 77 3.07 6.69 -8.07
N ALA A 78 2.76 6.36 -6.82
CA ALA A 78 3.78 6.01 -5.83
C ALA A 78 4.40 4.64 -6.09
N LEU A 79 3.57 3.61 -6.31
CA LEU A 79 4.06 2.26 -6.56
C LEU A 79 4.74 2.14 -7.93
N GLU A 80 4.18 2.73 -8.98
CA GLU A 80 4.83 2.80 -10.29
C GLU A 80 6.19 3.49 -10.19
N ALA A 81 6.30 4.63 -9.49
CA ALA A 81 7.60 5.30 -9.30
C ALA A 81 8.62 4.38 -8.62
N ALA A 82 8.20 3.56 -7.65
CA ALA A 82 9.06 2.56 -7.02
C ALA A 82 9.46 1.46 -8.01
N MET A 83 8.49 0.87 -8.72
CA MET A 83 8.76 -0.20 -9.68
C MET A 83 9.68 0.24 -10.82
N TRP A 84 9.41 1.40 -11.43
CA TRP A 84 10.24 1.95 -12.52
C TRP A 84 11.66 2.31 -12.09
N SER A 85 11.84 2.62 -10.80
CA SER A 85 13.15 3.01 -10.27
C SER A 85 13.98 1.84 -9.75
N LEU A 86 13.33 0.79 -9.26
CA LEU A 86 14.01 -0.24 -8.47
C LEU A 86 14.06 -1.61 -9.15
N LEU A 87 13.12 -1.91 -10.06
CA LEU A 87 13.07 -3.21 -10.74
C LEU A 87 14.02 -3.29 -11.94
N GLY A 88 14.35 -4.52 -12.32
CA GLY A 88 15.10 -4.83 -13.54
C GLY A 88 16.55 -5.25 -13.31
N SER A 89 17.07 -5.13 -12.09
CA SER A 89 18.41 -5.63 -11.73
C SER A 89 18.37 -7.11 -11.30
N ARG A 90 17.21 -7.61 -10.92
CA ARG A 90 16.94 -8.99 -10.51
C ARG A 90 15.68 -9.50 -11.22
N GLY A 91 15.41 -10.80 -11.11
CA GLY A 91 14.10 -11.34 -11.42
C GLY A 91 13.03 -10.74 -10.52
N VAL A 92 11.78 -10.87 -10.91
CA VAL A 92 10.63 -10.32 -10.18
C VAL A 92 9.62 -11.42 -9.87
N ASP A 93 9.21 -11.52 -8.62
CA ASP A 93 8.07 -12.30 -8.19
C ASP A 93 6.90 -11.35 -7.90
N VAL A 94 5.81 -11.45 -8.65
CA VAL A 94 4.63 -10.59 -8.48
C VAL A 94 3.40 -11.40 -8.13
N LEU A 95 2.69 -11.00 -7.06
CA LEU A 95 1.54 -11.72 -6.51
C LEU A 95 0.25 -10.94 -6.74
N ALA A 96 -0.80 -11.62 -7.19
CA ALA A 96 -2.11 -11.01 -7.39
C ALA A 96 -3.26 -11.98 -7.12
N TRP A 97 -4.30 -11.51 -6.41
CA TRP A 97 -5.54 -12.23 -6.12
C TRP A 97 -6.78 -11.33 -6.17
N GLU A 98 -6.60 -10.12 -6.73
CA GLU A 98 -7.66 -9.14 -6.94
C GLU A 98 -7.20 -8.08 -7.97
N ASN A 99 -8.02 -7.06 -8.22
CA ASN A 99 -7.80 -6.12 -9.33
C ASN A 99 -6.50 -5.33 -9.22
N PHE A 100 -6.22 -4.69 -8.08
CA PHE A 100 -5.02 -3.84 -7.96
C PHE A 100 -3.74 -4.66 -8.11
N GLY A 101 -3.67 -5.84 -7.48
CA GLY A 101 -2.53 -6.73 -7.68
C GLY A 101 -2.36 -7.14 -9.15
N LYS A 102 -3.45 -7.32 -9.91
CA LYS A 102 -3.39 -7.61 -11.34
C LYS A 102 -2.84 -6.45 -12.16
N ASP A 103 -3.14 -5.21 -11.77
CA ASP A 103 -2.58 -4.04 -12.44
C ASP A 103 -1.05 -4.01 -12.28
N TRP A 104 -0.53 -4.36 -11.11
CA TRP A 104 0.91 -4.49 -10.88
C TRP A 104 1.55 -5.61 -11.71
N VAL A 105 0.85 -6.71 -11.94
CA VAL A 105 1.31 -7.77 -12.86
C VAL A 105 1.41 -7.23 -14.29
N ILE A 106 0.42 -6.48 -14.74
CA ILE A 106 0.41 -5.85 -16.07
C ILE A 106 1.58 -4.87 -16.20
N ASP A 107 1.82 -4.06 -15.18
CA ASP A 107 2.94 -3.12 -15.18
C ASP A 107 4.29 -3.82 -15.33
N VAL A 108 4.51 -4.88 -14.59
CA VAL A 108 5.76 -5.66 -14.66
C VAL A 108 5.95 -6.32 -16.04
N LEU A 109 4.90 -6.94 -16.57
CA LEU A 109 4.98 -7.74 -17.80
C LEU A 109 4.89 -6.88 -19.07
N ASP A 110 3.93 -5.97 -19.12
CA ASP A 110 3.55 -5.27 -20.36
C ASP A 110 4.17 -3.88 -20.46
N GLN A 111 4.30 -3.17 -19.35
CA GLN A 111 4.86 -1.82 -19.34
C GLN A 111 6.38 -1.84 -19.16
N LEU A 112 6.88 -2.43 -18.09
CA LEU A 112 8.31 -2.57 -17.84
C LEU A 112 8.97 -3.65 -18.68
N LYS A 113 8.18 -4.62 -19.19
CA LYS A 113 8.65 -5.70 -20.06
C LYS A 113 9.79 -6.52 -19.46
N ILE A 114 9.75 -6.71 -18.14
CA ILE A 114 10.74 -7.53 -17.44
C ILE A 114 10.60 -8.97 -17.93
N LYS A 115 11.74 -9.63 -18.20
CA LYS A 115 11.75 -10.97 -18.81
C LYS A 115 11.79 -12.09 -17.79
N ASP A 116 12.50 -11.88 -16.70
CA ASP A 116 12.63 -12.86 -15.62
C ASP A 116 11.56 -12.57 -14.55
N VAL A 117 10.36 -13.13 -14.76
CA VAL A 117 9.18 -12.89 -13.91
C VAL A 117 8.49 -14.18 -13.56
N ASN A 118 8.24 -14.38 -12.27
CA ASN A 118 7.30 -15.35 -11.75
C ASN A 118 6.01 -14.63 -11.33
N SER A 119 4.92 -14.84 -12.05
CA SER A 119 3.64 -14.26 -11.65
C SER A 119 2.77 -15.29 -10.95
N TYR A 120 2.41 -14.99 -9.69
CA TYR A 120 1.55 -15.81 -8.84
C TYR A 120 0.14 -15.23 -8.83
N VAL A 121 -0.59 -15.45 -9.92
CA VAL A 121 -1.96 -14.96 -10.06
C VAL A 121 -2.94 -16.09 -9.72
N THR A 122 -3.84 -15.81 -8.80
CA THR A 122 -4.88 -16.77 -8.38
C THR A 122 -6.27 -16.22 -8.69
N ASP A 123 -7.27 -17.07 -8.52
CA ASP A 123 -8.66 -16.66 -8.61
C ASP A 123 -8.97 -15.57 -7.59
N TYR A 124 -9.96 -14.75 -7.91
CA TYR A 124 -10.36 -13.61 -7.11
C TYR A 124 -10.68 -14.01 -5.67
N GLY A 125 -9.98 -13.38 -4.73
CA GLY A 125 -10.14 -13.66 -3.31
C GLY A 125 -9.44 -14.92 -2.78
N ILE A 126 -8.57 -15.54 -3.58
CA ILE A 126 -7.76 -16.68 -3.15
C ILE A 126 -6.30 -16.27 -3.05
N LEU A 127 -5.74 -16.29 -1.83
CA LEU A 127 -4.33 -15.94 -1.61
C LEU A 127 -3.41 -16.94 -2.33
N PRO A 128 -2.42 -16.47 -3.10
CA PRO A 128 -1.40 -17.34 -3.67
C PRO A 128 -0.61 -18.11 -2.61
N ASP A 129 0.00 -19.22 -3.00
CA ASP A 129 0.89 -19.97 -2.11
C ASP A 129 2.19 -19.21 -1.86
N LEU A 130 2.25 -18.50 -0.75
CA LEU A 130 3.38 -17.65 -0.35
C LEU A 130 4.70 -18.43 -0.18
N LYS A 131 4.66 -19.77 -0.01
CA LYS A 131 5.86 -20.59 0.12
C LYS A 131 6.63 -20.76 -1.19
N LYS A 132 6.00 -20.44 -2.31
CA LYS A 132 6.61 -20.52 -3.63
C LYS A 132 7.43 -19.31 -4.02
N VAL A 133 7.31 -18.22 -3.26
CA VAL A 133 7.97 -16.94 -3.56
C VAL A 133 9.49 -17.07 -3.41
N ASN A 134 10.20 -16.62 -4.42
CA ASN A 134 11.67 -16.64 -4.44
C ASN A 134 12.23 -15.29 -4.02
N PHE A 135 12.70 -15.19 -2.80
CA PHE A 135 13.26 -13.95 -2.24
C PHE A 135 14.69 -13.60 -2.72
N LYS A 136 15.22 -14.29 -3.71
CA LYS A 136 16.34 -13.79 -4.52
C LYS A 136 15.89 -12.77 -5.56
N ASN A 137 14.62 -12.82 -5.92
CA ASN A 137 13.92 -11.87 -6.78
C ASN A 137 13.36 -10.71 -5.98
N ASP A 138 13.11 -9.60 -6.64
CA ASP A 138 12.33 -8.51 -6.09
C ASP A 138 10.86 -8.95 -6.04
N VAL A 139 10.19 -8.76 -4.90
CA VAL A 139 8.84 -9.29 -4.65
C VAL A 139 7.85 -8.13 -4.57
N ILE A 140 6.79 -8.19 -5.40
CA ILE A 140 5.71 -7.19 -5.42
C ILE A 140 4.40 -7.84 -5.01
N PHE A 141 3.70 -7.23 -4.07
CA PHE A 141 2.41 -7.73 -3.61
C PHE A 141 1.57 -6.63 -2.94
N THR A 142 0.27 -6.85 -2.85
CA THR A 142 -0.62 -6.02 -2.02
C THR A 142 -0.67 -6.60 -0.60
N TRP A 143 -0.69 -5.74 0.45
CA TRP A 143 -0.87 -6.24 1.81
C TRP A 143 -2.25 -6.85 2.01
N ASN A 144 -3.24 -6.21 1.46
CA ASN A 144 -4.63 -6.69 1.43
C ASN A 144 -5.25 -6.45 0.06
N GLY A 145 -6.01 -7.41 -0.42
CA GLY A 145 -6.81 -7.26 -1.62
C GLY A 145 -8.05 -6.41 -1.33
N THR A 146 -7.98 -5.12 -1.64
CA THR A 146 -9.04 -4.14 -1.36
C THR A 146 -10.39 -4.58 -1.93
N THR A 147 -10.39 -5.13 -3.13
CA THR A 147 -11.61 -5.54 -3.82
C THR A 147 -12.05 -6.97 -3.48
N ALA A 148 -11.18 -7.77 -2.85
CA ALA A 148 -11.44 -9.17 -2.52
C ALA A 148 -11.61 -9.42 -1.01
N GLY A 149 -11.16 -8.51 -0.16
CA GLY A 149 -11.19 -8.67 1.29
C GLY A 149 -10.19 -9.68 1.86
N VAL A 150 -9.35 -10.28 1.04
CA VAL A 150 -8.31 -11.24 1.45
C VAL A 150 -6.99 -10.51 1.63
N ARG A 151 -6.30 -10.77 2.74
CA ARG A 151 -5.04 -10.12 3.08
C ARG A 151 -3.92 -11.13 3.36
N ILE A 152 -2.70 -10.65 3.29
CA ILE A 152 -1.53 -11.34 3.83
C ILE A 152 -1.74 -11.56 5.35
N PRO A 153 -1.57 -12.78 5.88
CA PRO A 153 -1.80 -13.05 7.30
C PRO A 153 -0.88 -12.26 8.22
N ASN A 154 0.40 -12.20 7.89
CA ASN A 154 1.46 -11.49 8.60
C ASN A 154 2.74 -11.45 7.75
N GLY A 155 3.82 -10.84 8.26
CA GLY A 155 5.12 -10.76 7.58
C GLY A 155 6.03 -12.00 7.73
N ASN A 156 5.62 -13.05 8.44
CA ASN A 156 6.50 -14.18 8.79
C ASN A 156 6.95 -15.03 7.58
N TRP A 157 6.24 -14.94 6.47
CA TRP A 157 6.61 -15.62 5.22
C TRP A 157 7.78 -14.94 4.52
N ILE A 158 8.11 -13.70 4.89
CA ILE A 158 9.22 -12.93 4.33
C ILE A 158 10.46 -13.17 5.18
N PRO A 159 11.53 -13.78 4.64
CA PRO A 159 12.76 -14.02 5.38
C PRO A 159 13.49 -12.72 5.70
N GLU A 160 14.26 -12.71 6.79
CA GLU A 160 15.11 -11.58 7.14
C GLU A 160 16.28 -11.43 6.17
N ASN A 161 16.94 -12.55 5.87
CA ASN A 161 18.03 -12.60 4.92
C ASN A 161 17.48 -12.87 3.52
N ARG A 162 17.24 -11.81 2.76
CA ARG A 162 16.79 -11.86 1.37
C ARG A 162 17.70 -11.01 0.47
N GLU A 163 17.85 -11.43 -0.77
CA GLU A 163 18.65 -10.71 -1.76
C GLU A 163 17.78 -9.66 -2.51
N GLY A 164 16.52 -9.99 -2.75
CA GLY A 164 15.55 -9.14 -3.43
C GLY A 164 14.86 -8.15 -2.51
N LEU A 165 14.31 -7.10 -3.09
CA LEU A 165 13.49 -6.12 -2.42
C LEU A 165 12.07 -6.65 -2.20
N THR A 166 11.43 -6.23 -1.11
CA THR A 166 10.00 -6.44 -0.88
C THR A 166 9.26 -5.11 -1.02
N ILE A 167 8.43 -5.02 -2.05
CA ILE A 167 7.67 -3.83 -2.44
C ILE A 167 6.20 -4.13 -2.19
N CYS A 168 5.58 -3.42 -1.27
CA CYS A 168 4.23 -3.69 -0.78
C CYS A 168 3.29 -2.51 -0.99
N ASP A 169 2.22 -2.75 -1.72
CA ASP A 169 1.06 -1.86 -1.72
C ASP A 169 0.20 -2.15 -0.48
N ALA A 170 0.25 -1.26 0.49
CA ALA A 170 -0.52 -1.34 1.72
C ALA A 170 -1.55 -0.19 1.86
N THR A 171 -1.81 0.54 0.80
CA THR A 171 -2.59 1.78 0.80
C THR A 171 -3.89 1.71 1.59
N SER A 172 -4.69 0.67 1.38
CA SER A 172 -5.99 0.54 2.05
C SER A 172 -5.90 -0.05 3.46
N GLY A 173 -4.73 -0.54 3.87
CA GLY A 173 -4.51 -1.21 5.15
C GLY A 173 -3.56 -0.53 6.11
N ILE A 174 -2.66 0.32 5.62
CA ILE A 174 -1.49 0.80 6.38
C ILE A 174 -1.84 1.54 7.69
N PHE A 175 -2.97 2.23 7.75
CA PHE A 175 -3.44 2.92 8.97
C PHE A 175 -4.43 2.09 9.80
N ALA A 176 -4.77 0.87 9.36
CA ALA A 176 -5.81 0.05 9.97
C ALA A 176 -5.33 -1.34 10.39
N MET A 177 -4.15 -1.73 9.98
CA MET A 177 -3.60 -3.07 10.21
C MET A 177 -2.21 -2.99 10.81
N ASP A 178 -1.87 -3.98 11.65
CA ASP A 178 -0.50 -4.16 12.13
C ASP A 178 0.37 -4.70 10.99
N ILE A 179 1.39 -3.94 10.61
CA ILE A 179 2.34 -4.27 9.57
C ILE A 179 3.75 -4.31 10.17
N ASP A 180 4.45 -5.41 9.97
CA ASP A 180 5.86 -5.50 10.32
C ASP A 180 6.71 -4.84 9.25
N TYR A 181 7.02 -3.56 9.46
CA TYR A 181 7.80 -2.76 8.52
C TYR A 181 9.22 -3.30 8.30
N SER A 182 9.79 -4.03 9.26
CA SER A 182 11.14 -4.60 9.13
C SER A 182 11.26 -5.61 7.98
N LYS A 183 10.12 -6.14 7.53
CA LYS A 183 10.01 -7.10 6.42
C LYS A 183 9.81 -6.44 5.05
N LEU A 184 9.67 -5.12 4.99
CA LEU A 184 9.29 -4.39 3.78
C LEU A 184 10.33 -3.32 3.45
N ASP A 185 10.82 -3.30 2.22
CA ASP A 185 11.81 -2.31 1.76
C ASP A 185 11.12 -1.07 1.19
N VAL A 186 9.96 -1.25 0.54
CA VAL A 186 9.10 -0.17 0.03
C VAL A 186 7.66 -0.45 0.40
N ILE A 187 6.98 0.59 0.85
CA ILE A 187 5.56 0.55 1.24
C ILE A 187 4.85 1.76 0.65
N THR A 188 3.71 1.54 0.03
CA THR A 188 2.87 2.60 -0.53
C THR A 188 1.44 2.55 0.00
#